data_108444536ddce472e6ad596a4c42362c
#
_entry.id   108444536ddce472e6ad596a4c42362c
#
_cell.length_a   1.000
_cell.length_b   1.000
_cell.length_c   1.000
_cell.angle_alpha   90.00
_cell.angle_beta   90.00
_cell.angle_gamma   90.00
#
_symmetry.space_group_name_H-M   'P 1'
#
loop_
_entity.id
_entity.type
_entity.pdbx_description
1 polymer ?
#
loop_
_entity_poly.entity_id
_entity_poly.type
_entity_poly.pdbx_seq_one_letter_code
_entity_poly.pdbx_strand_id
1 'polypeptide(L)'
;YIPSILGGSIAIAILWRAVFNTDGLINTVLGFFGVEPLNWMAGDMSALMVIVLLRVWQFGSAMVIFLAALKGVSEDLYEAASIDGAGKWTQFFKITVPLITPVIFYNLVTQLCQAFQEFNAPFLVTKGGPNGATTLISMLIYNNAFLRHKMGMASAQSLVLFIIVMTLTVVAFVSQKKWVYYSDEDGR
;
A
#
# COMPACT_ATOMS: atom_id res chain seq x y z
N TYR A 1 -9.82 2.54 10.56
CA TYR A 1 -8.62 2.10 11.31
C TYR A 1 -8.71 0.64 11.79
N ILE A 2 -9.90 0.17 12.19
CA ILE A 2 -10.12 -1.23 12.63
C ILE A 2 -9.58 -2.26 11.63
N PRO A 3 -9.79 -2.13 10.29
CA PRO A 3 -9.23 -3.05 9.31
C PRO A 3 -7.71 -3.19 9.35
N SER A 4 -6.99 -2.11 9.62
CA SER A 4 -5.52 -2.13 9.67
C SER A 4 -4.96 -2.79 10.92
N ILE A 5 -5.67 -2.72 12.05
CA ILE A 5 -5.29 -3.43 13.28
C ILE A 5 -5.42 -4.95 13.10
N LEU A 6 -6.48 -5.37 12.42
CA LEU A 6 -6.74 -6.78 12.13
C LEU A 6 -5.93 -7.31 10.94
N GLY A 7 -5.39 -6.40 10.13
CA GLY A 7 -4.91 -6.63 8.78
C GLY A 7 -3.73 -7.59 8.59
N GLY A 8 -2.96 -7.88 9.63
CA GLY A 8 -1.85 -8.83 9.54
C GLY A 8 -2.23 -10.29 9.82
N SER A 9 -3.48 -10.56 10.16
CA SER A 9 -3.89 -11.89 10.61
C SER A 9 -4.26 -12.81 9.44
N ILE A 10 -3.88 -14.09 9.58
CA ILE A 10 -4.30 -15.19 8.70
C ILE A 10 -5.84 -15.23 8.58
N ALA A 11 -6.56 -14.90 9.67
CA ALA A 11 -8.00 -14.86 9.70
C ALA A 11 -8.60 -13.89 8.65
N ILE A 12 -8.00 -12.72 8.46
CA ILE A 12 -8.44 -11.75 7.46
C ILE A 12 -8.24 -12.29 6.03
N ALA A 13 -7.13 -12.96 5.76
CA ALA A 13 -6.91 -13.56 4.46
C ALA A 13 -7.93 -14.67 4.15
N ILE A 14 -8.29 -15.48 5.15
CA ILE A 14 -9.34 -16.50 5.04
C ILE A 14 -10.71 -15.86 4.82
N LEU A 15 -11.07 -14.84 5.61
CA LEU A 15 -12.30 -14.08 5.42
C LEU A 15 -12.37 -13.46 4.03
N TRP A 16 -11.28 -12.83 3.58
CA TRP A 16 -11.20 -12.20 2.28
C TRP A 16 -11.40 -13.20 1.14
N ARG A 17 -10.77 -14.37 1.27
CA ARG A 17 -10.98 -15.48 0.34
C ARG A 17 -12.43 -15.96 0.31
N ALA A 18 -13.08 -16.05 1.47
CA ALA A 18 -14.49 -16.43 1.55
C ALA A 18 -15.41 -15.38 0.93
N VAL A 19 -15.14 -14.09 1.15
CA VAL A 19 -15.91 -12.96 0.58
C VAL A 19 -15.86 -12.93 -0.96
N PHE A 20 -14.69 -13.25 -1.54
CA PHE A 20 -14.45 -13.28 -2.99
C PHE A 20 -14.57 -14.67 -3.61
N ASN A 21 -15.11 -15.66 -2.90
CA ASN A 21 -15.42 -16.96 -3.48
C ASN A 21 -16.59 -16.84 -4.47
N THR A 22 -16.79 -17.85 -5.32
CA THR A 22 -17.90 -17.90 -6.28
C THR A 22 -19.26 -17.79 -5.60
N ASP A 23 -19.41 -18.42 -4.42
CA ASP A 23 -20.61 -18.32 -3.58
C ASP A 23 -20.47 -17.27 -2.46
N GLY A 24 -19.51 -16.34 -2.61
CA GLY A 24 -19.18 -15.36 -1.60
C GLY A 24 -20.08 -14.13 -1.59
N LEU A 25 -19.90 -13.30 -0.54
CA LEU A 25 -20.72 -12.11 -0.31
C LEU A 25 -20.73 -11.14 -1.51
N ILE A 26 -19.58 -10.95 -2.18
CA ILE A 26 -19.49 -10.02 -3.32
C ILE A 26 -20.39 -10.50 -4.47
N ASN A 27 -20.33 -11.79 -4.80
CA ASN A 27 -21.19 -12.33 -5.86
C ASN A 27 -22.67 -12.34 -5.46
N THR A 28 -22.99 -12.55 -4.19
CA THR A 28 -24.35 -12.41 -3.67
C THR A 28 -24.88 -10.99 -3.89
N VAL A 29 -24.07 -9.97 -3.55
CA VAL A 29 -24.44 -8.56 -3.77
C VAL A 29 -24.56 -8.24 -5.25
N LEU A 30 -23.63 -8.69 -6.09
CA LEU A 30 -23.69 -8.51 -7.54
C LEU A 30 -24.91 -9.19 -8.17
N GLY A 31 -25.32 -10.33 -7.63
CA GLY A 31 -26.53 -11.05 -8.05
C GLY A 31 -27.81 -10.22 -7.89
N PHE A 32 -27.91 -9.34 -6.90
CA PHE A 32 -29.03 -8.39 -6.78
C PHE A 32 -29.12 -7.39 -7.93
N PHE A 33 -27.99 -7.14 -8.61
CA PHE A 33 -27.92 -6.29 -9.80
C PHE A 33 -27.98 -7.07 -11.10
N GLY A 34 -28.26 -8.39 -11.06
CA GLY A 34 -28.39 -9.24 -12.23
C GLY A 34 -27.04 -9.65 -12.86
N VAL A 35 -25.94 -9.51 -12.13
CA VAL A 35 -24.62 -9.95 -12.59
C VAL A 35 -24.42 -11.42 -12.25
N GLU A 36 -23.99 -12.23 -13.23
CA GLU A 36 -23.66 -13.64 -13.00
C GLU A 36 -22.46 -13.78 -12.04
N PRO A 37 -22.43 -14.86 -11.21
CA PRO A 37 -21.33 -15.10 -10.28
C PRO A 37 -19.99 -15.17 -10.99
N LEU A 38 -19.04 -14.34 -10.59
CA LEU A 38 -17.68 -14.28 -11.13
C LEU A 38 -16.74 -15.15 -10.30
N ASN A 39 -15.88 -15.92 -10.96
CA ASN A 39 -14.77 -16.57 -10.28
C ASN A 39 -13.58 -15.61 -10.22
N TRP A 40 -13.54 -14.80 -9.16
CA TRP A 40 -12.54 -13.76 -8.94
C TRP A 40 -11.09 -14.27 -8.93
N MET A 41 -10.88 -15.53 -8.57
CA MET A 41 -9.55 -16.14 -8.45
C MET A 41 -9.14 -16.93 -9.71
N ALA A 42 -10.01 -17.04 -10.73
CA ALA A 42 -9.70 -17.77 -11.96
C ALA A 42 -9.01 -16.93 -13.02
N GLY A 43 -9.21 -15.60 -13.00
CA GLY A 43 -8.57 -14.68 -13.94
C GLY A 43 -7.35 -13.98 -13.34
N ASP A 44 -6.32 -13.77 -14.15
CA ASP A 44 -5.07 -13.12 -13.70
C ASP A 44 -5.32 -11.71 -13.15
N MET A 45 -6.09 -10.90 -13.86
CA MET A 45 -6.41 -9.53 -13.47
C MET A 45 -7.36 -9.48 -12.28
N SER A 46 -8.38 -10.34 -12.23
CA SER A 46 -9.33 -10.38 -11.11
C SER A 46 -8.66 -10.82 -9.82
N ALA A 47 -7.76 -11.80 -9.85
CA ALA A 47 -7.00 -12.23 -8.70
C ALA A 47 -6.06 -11.13 -8.16
N LEU A 48 -5.38 -10.38 -9.05
CA LEU A 48 -4.61 -9.20 -8.65
C LEU A 48 -5.49 -8.14 -8.02
N MET A 49 -6.69 -7.87 -8.60
CA MET A 49 -7.63 -6.89 -8.05
C MET A 49 -8.09 -7.27 -6.64
N VAL A 50 -8.34 -8.55 -6.36
CA VAL A 50 -8.71 -9.04 -5.02
C VAL A 50 -7.61 -8.71 -3.99
N ILE A 51 -6.32 -8.89 -4.36
CA ILE A 51 -5.19 -8.55 -3.47
C ILE A 51 -5.05 -7.04 -3.29
N VAL A 52 -5.19 -6.27 -4.36
CA VAL A 52 -5.14 -4.79 -4.30
C VAL A 52 -6.25 -4.25 -3.41
N LEU A 53 -7.48 -4.75 -3.56
CA LEU A 53 -8.61 -4.35 -2.70
C LEU A 53 -8.36 -4.69 -1.23
N LEU A 54 -7.74 -5.84 -0.92
CA LEU A 54 -7.34 -6.17 0.43
C LEU A 54 -6.36 -5.13 0.98
N ARG A 55 -5.39 -4.70 0.18
CA ARG A 55 -4.42 -3.69 0.58
C ARG A 55 -5.03 -2.31 0.77
N VAL A 56 -5.94 -1.90 -0.11
CA VAL A 56 -6.71 -0.66 0.04
C VAL A 56 -7.53 -0.69 1.33
N TRP A 57 -8.18 -1.82 1.63
CA TRP A 57 -8.96 -2.00 2.85
C TRP A 57 -8.09 -1.93 4.13
N GLN A 58 -6.82 -2.36 4.05
CA GLN A 58 -5.84 -2.32 5.15
C GLN A 58 -5.13 -0.96 5.31
N PHE A 59 -5.40 0.04 4.48
CA PHE A 59 -4.68 1.32 4.42
C PHE A 59 -4.86 2.23 5.68
N GLY A 60 -5.55 1.77 6.70
CA GLY A 60 -5.93 2.57 7.88
C GLY A 60 -4.76 3.19 8.65
N SER A 61 -3.60 2.53 8.74
CA SER A 61 -2.42 3.07 9.46
C SER A 61 -1.88 4.32 8.79
N ALA A 62 -1.68 4.27 7.48
CA ALA A 62 -1.24 5.42 6.71
C ALA A 62 -2.26 6.58 6.77
N MET A 63 -3.55 6.26 6.70
CA MET A 63 -4.62 7.25 6.84
C MET A 63 -4.56 8.01 8.17
N VAL A 64 -4.31 7.32 9.29
CA VAL A 64 -4.19 7.98 10.60
C VAL A 64 -2.98 8.90 10.67
N ILE A 65 -1.85 8.49 10.10
CA ILE A 65 -0.64 9.33 10.04
C ILE A 65 -0.90 10.60 9.21
N PHE A 66 -1.57 10.47 8.05
CA PHE A 66 -1.97 11.63 7.24
C PHE A 66 -2.96 12.52 7.98
N LEU A 67 -3.95 11.95 8.66
CA LEU A 67 -4.92 12.73 9.42
C LEU A 67 -4.26 13.51 10.56
N ALA A 68 -3.29 12.91 11.26
CA ALA A 68 -2.50 13.58 12.29
C ALA A 68 -1.70 14.75 11.71
N ALA A 69 -1.02 14.54 10.58
CA ALA A 69 -0.27 15.57 9.90
C ALA A 69 -1.16 16.75 9.44
N LEU A 70 -2.32 16.44 8.87
CA LEU A 70 -3.28 17.47 8.43
C LEU A 70 -3.83 18.30 9.60
N LYS A 71 -4.06 17.65 10.77
CA LYS A 71 -4.49 18.36 11.98
C LYS A 71 -3.37 19.16 12.65
N GLY A 72 -2.11 18.88 12.33
CA GLY A 72 -0.95 19.59 12.83
C GLY A 72 -0.67 20.91 12.10
N VAL A 73 -1.33 21.17 10.98
CA VAL A 73 -1.20 22.45 10.26
C VAL A 73 -1.95 23.54 11.01
N SER A 74 -1.27 24.65 11.35
CA SER A 74 -1.87 25.77 12.10
C SER A 74 -3.03 26.41 11.33
N GLU A 75 -4.12 26.71 12.03
CA GLU A 75 -5.27 27.42 11.47
C GLU A 75 -4.92 28.87 11.05
N ASP A 76 -3.97 29.50 11.75
CA ASP A 76 -3.51 30.87 11.46
C ASP A 76 -3.00 31.01 10.02
N LEU A 77 -2.37 29.96 9.47
CA LEU A 77 -1.90 29.98 8.08
C LEU A 77 -3.06 30.04 7.07
N TYR A 78 -4.17 29.39 7.38
CA TYR A 78 -5.36 29.43 6.53
C TYR A 78 -6.11 30.73 6.66
N GLU A 79 -6.16 31.33 7.88
CA GLU A 79 -6.76 32.63 8.12
C GLU A 79 -5.99 33.74 7.39
N ALA A 80 -4.65 33.76 7.53
CA ALA A 80 -3.80 34.71 6.82
C ALA A 80 -3.98 34.61 5.29
N ALA A 81 -3.96 33.39 4.75
CA ALA A 81 -4.15 33.14 3.33
C ALA A 81 -5.57 33.55 2.85
N SER A 82 -6.57 33.44 3.72
CA SER A 82 -7.95 33.87 3.40
C SER A 82 -8.06 35.36 3.32
N ILE A 83 -7.35 36.11 4.18
CA ILE A 83 -7.26 37.58 4.14
C ILE A 83 -6.60 38.01 2.83
N ASP A 84 -5.58 37.29 2.36
CA ASP A 84 -4.91 37.51 1.07
C ASP A 84 -5.77 37.10 -0.15
N GLY A 85 -7.00 36.64 0.07
CA GLY A 85 -7.92 36.21 -1.00
C GLY A 85 -7.65 34.85 -1.60
N ALA A 86 -6.83 33.98 -0.95
CA ALA A 86 -6.55 32.66 -1.44
C ALA A 86 -7.75 31.73 -1.29
N GLY A 87 -8.22 31.16 -2.40
CA GLY A 87 -9.28 30.14 -2.41
C GLY A 87 -8.81 28.80 -1.81
N LYS A 88 -9.76 27.95 -1.41
CA LYS A 88 -9.51 26.65 -0.75
C LYS A 88 -8.54 25.74 -1.51
N TRP A 89 -8.61 25.70 -2.84
CA TRP A 89 -7.68 24.90 -3.66
C TRP A 89 -6.26 25.47 -3.62
N THR A 90 -6.10 26.80 -3.61
CA THR A 90 -4.80 27.46 -3.48
C THR A 90 -4.19 27.17 -2.11
N GLN A 91 -4.98 27.27 -1.04
CA GLN A 91 -4.56 26.91 0.32
C GLN A 91 -4.13 25.44 0.40
N PHE A 92 -4.89 24.52 -0.19
CA PHE A 92 -4.56 23.11 -0.19
C PHE A 92 -3.21 22.83 -0.87
N PHE A 93 -2.99 23.31 -2.10
CA PHE A 93 -1.77 23.01 -2.85
C PHE A 93 -0.55 23.85 -2.42
N LYS A 94 -0.74 25.05 -1.90
CA LYS A 94 0.36 25.95 -1.53
C LYS A 94 0.71 25.95 -0.05
N ILE A 95 -0.20 25.53 0.83
CA ILE A 95 0.03 25.49 2.27
C ILE A 95 -0.01 24.05 2.76
N THR A 96 -1.15 23.37 2.61
CA THR A 96 -1.35 22.04 3.20
C THR A 96 -0.37 21.03 2.63
N VAL A 97 -0.33 20.85 1.30
CA VAL A 97 0.51 19.82 0.67
C VAL A 97 1.99 20.02 0.99
N PRO A 98 2.61 21.22 0.84
CA PRO A 98 4.01 21.42 1.20
C PRO A 98 4.32 21.08 2.66
N LEU A 99 3.49 21.50 3.60
CA LEU A 99 3.70 21.27 5.04
C LEU A 99 3.62 19.79 5.43
N ILE A 100 2.83 18.98 4.73
CA ILE A 100 2.73 17.53 4.98
C ILE A 100 3.68 16.70 4.12
N THR A 101 4.52 17.31 3.26
CA THR A 101 5.48 16.58 2.41
C THR A 101 6.40 15.63 3.19
N PRO A 102 6.89 15.94 4.41
CA PRO A 102 7.68 14.99 5.19
C PRO A 102 6.91 13.70 5.51
N VAL A 103 5.62 13.84 5.80
CA VAL A 103 4.73 12.69 6.08
C VAL A 103 4.42 11.91 4.79
N ILE A 104 4.23 12.61 3.67
CA ILE A 104 4.07 11.97 2.35
C ILE A 104 5.33 11.15 2.05
N PHE A 105 6.52 11.72 2.24
CA PHE A 105 7.79 11.05 2.01
C PHE A 105 7.97 9.81 2.90
N TYR A 106 7.69 9.94 4.21
CA TYR A 106 7.75 8.81 5.14
C TYR A 106 6.84 7.67 4.70
N ASN A 107 5.57 7.98 4.37
CA ASN A 107 4.62 6.97 3.89
C ASN A 107 5.04 6.36 2.56
N LEU A 108 5.56 7.16 1.63
CA LEU A 108 6.06 6.67 0.33
C LEU A 108 7.17 5.64 0.52
N VAL A 109 8.19 5.94 1.33
CA VAL A 109 9.31 5.01 1.58
C VAL A 109 8.83 3.75 2.28
N THR A 110 7.99 3.90 3.31
CA THR A 110 7.47 2.76 4.08
C THR A 110 6.61 1.85 3.23
N GLN A 111 5.69 2.40 2.45
CA GLN A 111 4.81 1.64 1.57
C GLN A 111 5.58 0.98 0.42
N LEU A 112 6.60 1.66 -0.12
CA LEU A 112 7.47 1.09 -1.14
C LEU A 112 8.21 -0.16 -0.60
N CYS A 113 8.83 -0.05 0.57
CA CYS A 113 9.49 -1.19 1.19
C CYS A 113 8.51 -2.34 1.48
N GLN A 114 7.31 -2.04 2.01
CA GLN A 114 6.27 -3.04 2.29
C GLN A 114 5.77 -3.72 1.02
N ALA A 115 5.57 -2.98 -0.07
CA ALA A 115 5.07 -3.53 -1.33
C ALA A 115 6.02 -4.57 -1.92
N PHE A 116 7.32 -4.32 -1.88
CA PHE A 116 8.33 -5.27 -2.38
C PHE A 116 8.52 -6.49 -1.46
N GLN A 117 8.25 -6.34 -0.17
CA GLN A 117 8.35 -7.41 0.83
C GLN A 117 7.02 -8.13 1.06
N GLU A 118 5.97 -7.75 0.31
CA GLU A 118 4.66 -8.38 0.47
C GLU A 118 4.72 -9.88 0.19
N PHE A 119 4.16 -10.65 1.13
CA PHE A 119 4.11 -12.12 1.07
C PHE A 119 2.75 -12.66 1.47
N ASN A 120 2.17 -12.13 2.55
CA ASN A 120 1.03 -12.73 3.21
C ASN A 120 -0.24 -12.75 2.34
N ALA A 121 -0.58 -11.64 1.73
CA ALA A 121 -1.81 -11.54 0.94
C ALA A 121 -1.80 -12.49 -0.27
N PRO A 122 -0.79 -12.47 -1.18
CA PRO A 122 -0.77 -13.39 -2.30
C PRO A 122 -0.60 -14.87 -1.87
N PHE A 123 0.15 -15.14 -0.81
CA PHE A 123 0.34 -16.51 -0.33
C PHE A 123 -0.93 -17.12 0.27
N LEU A 124 -1.68 -16.35 1.07
CA LEU A 124 -2.84 -16.86 1.80
C LEU A 124 -4.14 -16.80 0.96
N VAL A 125 -4.33 -15.75 0.14
CA VAL A 125 -5.55 -15.55 -0.62
C VAL A 125 -5.54 -16.35 -1.91
N THR A 126 -4.53 -16.15 -2.77
CA THR A 126 -4.48 -16.70 -4.15
C THR A 126 -3.47 -17.84 -4.31
N LYS A 127 -2.58 -18.05 -3.35
CA LYS A 127 -1.45 -19.00 -3.44
C LYS A 127 -0.55 -18.77 -4.67
N GLY A 128 -0.45 -17.51 -5.10
CA GLY A 128 0.32 -17.12 -6.27
C GLY A 128 -0.41 -17.29 -7.61
N GLY A 129 -1.64 -17.84 -7.61
CA GLY A 129 -2.42 -18.10 -8.82
C GLY A 129 -3.29 -16.91 -9.26
N PRO A 130 -4.02 -17.09 -10.40
CA PRO A 130 -3.80 -18.12 -11.41
C PRO A 130 -2.52 -17.88 -12.22
N ASN A 131 -2.00 -18.87 -12.91
CA ASN A 131 -0.85 -18.79 -13.82
C ASN A 131 0.40 -18.07 -13.28
N GLY A 132 0.54 -17.95 -11.95
CA GLY A 132 1.61 -17.18 -11.33
C GLY A 132 1.38 -15.65 -11.29
N ALA A 133 0.21 -15.17 -11.69
CA ALA A 133 -0.09 -13.73 -11.82
C ALA A 133 0.07 -12.95 -10.51
N THR A 134 -0.15 -13.61 -9.37
CA THR A 134 0.01 -13.00 -8.04
C THR A 134 1.27 -13.46 -7.31
N THR A 135 2.20 -14.12 -8.01
CA THR A 135 3.46 -14.60 -7.43
C THR A 135 4.46 -13.45 -7.34
N LEU A 136 4.68 -12.96 -6.12
CA LEU A 136 5.69 -11.95 -5.84
C LEU A 136 7.08 -12.56 -5.59
N ILE A 137 8.11 -11.72 -5.66
CA ILE A 137 9.51 -12.16 -5.44
C ILE A 137 9.71 -12.78 -4.04
N SER A 138 9.10 -12.22 -3.01
CA SER A 138 9.09 -12.75 -1.64
C SER A 138 8.53 -14.17 -1.59
N MET A 139 7.49 -14.44 -2.35
CA MET A 139 6.87 -15.77 -2.46
C MET A 139 7.76 -16.76 -3.24
N LEU A 140 8.45 -16.29 -4.29
CA LEU A 140 9.44 -17.12 -5.01
C LEU A 140 10.61 -17.51 -4.11
N ILE A 141 11.11 -16.57 -3.29
CA ILE A 141 12.16 -16.82 -2.30
C ILE A 141 11.71 -17.91 -1.33
N TYR A 142 10.52 -17.77 -0.76
CA TYR A 142 9.94 -18.73 0.16
C TYR A 142 9.80 -20.13 -0.49
N ASN A 143 9.22 -20.19 -1.67
CA ASN A 143 9.01 -21.45 -2.40
C ASN A 143 10.35 -22.16 -2.72
N ASN A 144 11.37 -21.39 -3.13
CA ASN A 144 12.68 -21.96 -3.43
C ASN A 144 13.42 -22.41 -2.16
N ALA A 145 13.34 -21.63 -1.08
CA ALA A 145 14.00 -21.98 0.17
C ALA A 145 13.37 -23.21 0.85
N PHE A 146 12.05 -23.18 1.05
CA PHE A 146 11.37 -24.12 1.95
C PHE A 146 10.62 -25.24 1.23
N LEU A 147 10.05 -25.00 0.04
CA LEU A 147 9.32 -26.04 -0.68
C LEU A 147 10.21 -26.82 -1.64
N ARG A 148 11.18 -26.15 -2.28
CA ARG A 148 12.08 -26.78 -3.26
C ARG A 148 13.46 -27.09 -2.71
N HIS A 149 13.76 -26.68 -1.49
CA HIS A 149 15.08 -26.84 -0.82
C HIS A 149 16.28 -26.30 -1.63
N LYS A 150 16.05 -25.27 -2.45
CA LYS A 150 17.07 -24.60 -3.29
C LYS A 150 17.58 -23.34 -2.59
N MET A 151 18.25 -23.50 -1.44
CA MET A 151 18.72 -22.39 -0.61
C MET A 151 19.61 -21.39 -1.36
N GLY A 152 20.52 -21.87 -2.21
CA GLY A 152 21.39 -21.00 -3.01
C GLY A 152 20.59 -20.09 -3.96
N MET A 153 19.54 -20.63 -4.61
CA MET A 153 18.65 -19.85 -5.47
C MET A 153 17.86 -18.83 -4.65
N ALA A 154 17.32 -19.22 -3.51
CA ALA A 154 16.57 -18.33 -2.63
C ALA A 154 17.45 -17.18 -2.11
N SER A 155 18.69 -17.48 -1.72
CA SER A 155 19.66 -16.46 -1.27
C SER A 155 20.00 -15.47 -2.38
N ALA A 156 20.22 -15.95 -3.61
CA ALA A 156 20.45 -15.07 -4.76
C ALA A 156 19.25 -14.17 -5.04
N GLN A 157 18.02 -14.70 -4.99
CA GLN A 157 16.80 -13.91 -5.17
C GLN A 157 16.60 -12.88 -4.06
N SER A 158 16.92 -13.24 -2.81
CA SER A 158 16.86 -12.30 -1.67
C SER A 158 17.87 -11.17 -1.83
N LEU A 159 19.08 -11.45 -2.33
CA LEU A 159 20.07 -10.42 -2.61
C LEU A 159 19.60 -9.47 -3.72
N VAL A 160 19.02 -10.00 -4.79
CA VAL A 160 18.45 -9.18 -5.87
C VAL A 160 17.33 -8.30 -5.34
N LEU A 161 16.41 -8.85 -4.54
CA LEU A 161 15.33 -8.07 -3.92
C LEU A 161 15.90 -6.96 -3.03
N PHE A 162 16.90 -7.27 -2.21
CA PHE A 162 17.57 -6.29 -1.35
C PHE A 162 18.18 -5.14 -2.18
N ILE A 163 18.90 -5.45 -3.25
CA ILE A 163 19.51 -4.43 -4.12
C ILE A 163 18.44 -3.54 -4.76
N ILE A 164 17.32 -4.12 -5.22
CA ILE A 164 16.21 -3.37 -5.80
C ILE A 164 15.62 -2.40 -4.76
N VAL A 165 15.24 -2.91 -3.60
CA VAL A 165 14.62 -2.09 -2.54
C VAL A 165 15.58 -1.02 -2.06
N MET A 166 16.86 -1.36 -1.86
CA MET A 166 17.87 -0.40 -1.44
C MET A 166 18.08 0.71 -2.48
N THR A 167 18.17 0.35 -3.76
CA THR A 167 18.31 1.33 -4.86
C THR A 167 17.11 2.28 -4.89
N LEU A 168 15.89 1.76 -4.83
CA LEU A 168 14.68 2.57 -4.84
C LEU A 168 14.61 3.49 -3.60
N THR A 169 15.00 2.96 -2.43
CA THR A 169 15.06 3.74 -1.20
C THR A 169 16.08 4.87 -1.31
N VAL A 170 17.29 4.60 -1.81
CA VAL A 170 18.31 5.63 -2.03
C VAL A 170 17.82 6.69 -3.02
N VAL A 171 17.19 6.28 -4.12
CA VAL A 171 16.60 7.22 -5.08
C VAL A 171 15.53 8.09 -4.43
N ALA A 172 14.66 7.52 -3.60
CA ALA A 172 13.67 8.28 -2.84
C ALA A 172 14.32 9.31 -1.92
N PHE A 173 15.35 8.93 -1.15
CA PHE A 173 16.08 9.83 -0.26
C PHE A 173 16.87 10.92 -1.00
N VAL A 174 17.41 10.65 -2.16
CA VAL A 174 18.06 11.68 -2.97
C VAL A 174 17.02 12.65 -3.54
N SER A 175 15.88 12.12 -3.95
CA SER A 175 14.77 12.88 -4.52
C SER A 175 14.13 13.84 -3.51
N GLN A 176 14.05 13.47 -2.22
CA GLN A 176 13.39 14.28 -1.17
C GLN A 176 13.92 15.70 -1.08
N LYS A 177 15.23 15.89 -1.29
CA LYS A 177 15.88 17.22 -1.21
C LYS A 177 15.27 18.26 -2.15
N LYS A 178 14.51 17.84 -3.17
CA LYS A 178 13.93 18.75 -4.17
C LYS A 178 12.47 19.12 -3.90
N TRP A 179 11.74 18.32 -3.08
CA TRP A 179 10.30 18.49 -2.96
C TRP A 179 9.76 18.33 -1.53
N VAL A 180 10.56 17.84 -0.59
CA VAL A 180 10.15 17.75 0.82
C VAL A 180 10.52 19.04 1.53
N TYR A 181 9.55 19.69 2.13
CA TYR A 181 9.71 20.93 2.90
C TYR A 181 9.85 20.60 4.38
N TYR A 182 10.98 20.98 5.00
CA TYR A 182 11.21 20.89 6.44
C TYR A 182 11.15 22.29 7.02
N SER A 183 10.16 22.55 7.88
CA SER A 183 9.90 23.87 8.50
C SER A 183 11.07 24.41 9.34
N ASP A 184 11.99 23.54 9.79
CA ASP A 184 13.07 23.92 10.70
C ASP A 184 14.40 24.29 10.01
N GLU A 185 14.54 24.11 8.69
CA GLU A 185 15.79 24.39 7.98
C GLU A 185 15.94 25.84 7.50
N ASP A 186 14.86 26.62 7.43
CA ASP A 186 14.89 28.03 7.00
C ASP A 186 15.18 29.04 8.14
N GLY A 187 15.48 28.56 9.34
CA GLY A 187 15.76 29.35 10.53
C GLY A 187 17.23 29.64 10.83
N ARG A 188 18.14 29.49 9.82
CA ARG A 188 19.57 29.86 9.97
C ARG A 188 20.01 30.83 8.90
#